data_1c70ae23e9d76a913e75b75b240a7ea7
#
_entry.id   1c70ae23e9d76a913e75b75b240a7ea7
#
_cell.length_a   1.000
_cell.length_b   1.000
_cell.length_c   1.000
_cell.angle_alpha   90.00
_cell.angle_beta   90.00
_cell.angle_gamma   90.00
#
_symmetry.space_group_name_H-M   'P 1'
#
loop_
_entity.id
_entity.type
_entity.pdbx_description
1 polymer ?
#
loop_
_entity_poly.entity_id
_entity_poly.type
_entity_poly.pdbx_seq_one_letter_code
_entity_poly.pdbx_strand_id
1 'polypeptide(L)'
;MNDEEKFDFAGEKVDVVWDGRLCIHIGECGQAKGDLFVGGRKPWCQTDLVSPGEVKGVVERCPSGALYYEVKDGGETEKADAENTLIVVYNGPYYVRGNLEIEGAADDMPGVKYRAALCRCGLSKNKPYCDNSHEAGKFQDYGAVGEQGEGLVESGGKLSVSLMPDGPLIISGNLTIFAGSGREAWQGTNVALCRCGASANKPFCDGSHTAAGFKG
;
A
#
# COMPACT_ATOMS: atom_id res chain seq x y z
N MET A 1 -20.04 -6.85 -1.11
CA MET A 1 -18.98 -7.84 -0.83
C MET A 1 -18.57 -7.59 0.60
N ASN A 2 -18.25 -8.63 1.36
CA ASN A 2 -17.80 -8.48 2.74
C ASN A 2 -16.30 -8.17 2.71
N ASP A 3 -15.86 -7.07 3.32
CA ASP A 3 -14.46 -6.60 3.25
C ASP A 3 -13.47 -7.56 3.94
N GLU A 4 -13.96 -8.59 4.60
CA GLU A 4 -13.14 -9.64 5.23
C GLU A 4 -12.90 -10.86 4.31
N GLU A 5 -13.49 -10.88 3.12
CA GLU A 5 -13.44 -12.01 2.19
C GLU A 5 -12.35 -11.83 1.12
N LYS A 6 -11.82 -12.96 0.68
CA LYS A 6 -10.90 -13.07 -0.45
C LYS A 6 -11.63 -13.74 -1.60
N PHE A 7 -11.48 -13.22 -2.81
CA PHE A 7 -12.09 -13.77 -4.03
C PHE A 7 -11.03 -14.04 -5.09
N ASP A 8 -11.09 -15.24 -5.64
CA ASP A 8 -10.26 -15.67 -6.76
C ASP A 8 -11.10 -15.65 -8.05
N PHE A 9 -10.64 -14.90 -9.04
CA PHE A 9 -11.25 -14.81 -10.35
C PHE A 9 -10.39 -15.57 -11.35
N ALA A 10 -10.75 -16.83 -11.59
CA ALA A 10 -10.02 -17.70 -12.51
C ALA A 10 -10.30 -17.31 -13.97
N GLY A 11 -9.25 -17.20 -14.77
CA GLY A 11 -9.30 -17.04 -16.21
C GLY A 11 -8.50 -18.10 -16.95
N GLU A 12 -8.56 -18.11 -18.28
CA GLU A 12 -7.79 -19.04 -19.10
C GLU A 12 -6.28 -18.76 -19.02
N LYS A 13 -5.90 -17.49 -19.04
CA LYS A 13 -4.49 -17.04 -19.09
C LYS A 13 -4.01 -16.36 -17.82
N VAL A 14 -4.90 -15.67 -17.10
CA VAL A 14 -4.55 -14.88 -15.91
C VAL A 14 -5.63 -15.03 -14.86
N ASP A 15 -5.22 -15.42 -13.68
CA ASP A 15 -6.06 -15.37 -12.48
C ASP A 15 -5.88 -14.03 -11.77
N VAL A 16 -6.96 -13.47 -11.24
CA VAL A 16 -6.92 -12.26 -10.41
C VAL A 16 -7.46 -12.60 -9.04
N VAL A 17 -6.74 -12.18 -8.03
CA VAL A 17 -7.15 -12.26 -6.62
C VAL A 17 -7.54 -10.88 -6.13
N TRP A 18 -8.67 -10.77 -5.44
CA TRP A 18 -9.05 -9.59 -4.69
C TRP A 18 -9.16 -9.93 -3.21
N ASP A 19 -8.41 -9.23 -2.38
CA ASP A 19 -8.40 -9.40 -0.92
C ASP A 19 -9.10 -8.21 -0.27
N GLY A 20 -10.31 -8.44 0.24
CA GLY A 20 -11.12 -7.42 0.90
C GLY A 20 -10.47 -6.86 2.17
N ARG A 21 -9.66 -7.66 2.87
CA ARG A 21 -8.92 -7.22 4.07
C ARG A 21 -7.96 -6.05 3.79
N LEU A 22 -7.50 -5.93 2.54
CA LEU A 22 -6.56 -4.89 2.09
C LEU A 22 -7.23 -3.79 1.27
N CYS A 23 -8.49 -3.98 0.85
CA CYS A 23 -9.17 -3.04 -0.03
C CYS A 23 -9.57 -1.77 0.73
N ILE A 24 -9.03 -0.64 0.28
CA ILE A 24 -9.34 0.70 0.80
C ILE A 24 -10.31 1.47 -0.09
N HIS A 25 -10.99 0.81 -1.02
CA HIS A 25 -12.02 1.36 -1.91
C HIS A 25 -11.63 2.65 -2.65
N ILE A 26 -10.34 2.84 -2.96
CA ILE A 26 -9.84 4.02 -3.70
C ILE A 26 -10.41 4.12 -5.13
N GLY A 27 -10.96 3.02 -5.66
CA GLY A 27 -11.70 3.02 -6.92
C GLY A 27 -10.86 2.86 -8.19
N GLU A 28 -9.54 2.68 -8.11
CA GLU A 28 -8.66 2.55 -9.30
C GLU A 28 -9.10 1.43 -10.24
N CYS A 29 -9.52 0.27 -9.71
CA CYS A 29 -10.04 -0.83 -10.51
C CYS A 29 -11.42 -0.50 -11.11
N GLY A 30 -12.29 0.17 -10.35
CA GLY A 30 -13.65 0.53 -10.79
C GLY A 30 -13.69 1.68 -11.81
N GLN A 31 -12.65 2.50 -11.88
CA GLN A 31 -12.48 3.58 -12.85
C GLN A 31 -11.65 3.16 -14.08
N ALA A 32 -11.07 1.95 -14.06
CA ALA A 32 -10.35 1.44 -15.21
C ALA A 32 -11.31 1.27 -16.41
N LYS A 33 -10.87 1.75 -17.57
CA LYS A 33 -11.60 1.53 -18.82
C LYS A 33 -11.48 0.06 -19.24
N GLY A 34 -12.51 -0.46 -19.91
CA GLY A 34 -12.54 -1.83 -20.42
C GLY A 34 -13.44 -2.75 -19.61
N ASP A 35 -13.40 -4.03 -19.94
CA ASP A 35 -14.34 -5.04 -19.45
C ASP A 35 -13.79 -5.92 -18.33
N LEU A 36 -12.59 -5.61 -17.78
CA LEU A 36 -12.01 -6.41 -16.70
C LEU A 36 -12.85 -6.32 -15.43
N PHE A 37 -13.09 -5.10 -14.93
CA PHE A 37 -13.87 -4.83 -13.73
C PHE A 37 -15.13 -4.02 -14.05
N VAL A 38 -16.30 -4.63 -13.92
CA VAL A 38 -17.57 -3.97 -14.22
C VAL A 38 -18.49 -4.03 -13.02
N GLY A 39 -18.83 -2.88 -12.45
CA GLY A 39 -19.72 -2.77 -11.30
C GLY A 39 -21.10 -3.37 -11.60
N GLY A 40 -21.64 -4.13 -10.65
CA GLY A 40 -22.93 -4.80 -10.79
C GLY A 40 -22.91 -6.11 -11.59
N ARG A 41 -21.87 -6.40 -12.34
CA ARG A 41 -21.71 -7.69 -13.04
C ARG A 41 -21.33 -8.80 -12.04
N LYS A 42 -21.71 -10.04 -12.32
CA LYS A 42 -21.36 -11.22 -11.52
C LYS A 42 -20.75 -12.30 -12.41
N PRO A 43 -19.47 -12.69 -12.20
CA PRO A 43 -18.49 -12.01 -11.33
C PRO A 43 -18.13 -10.62 -11.86
N TRP A 44 -17.78 -9.69 -10.98
CA TRP A 44 -17.48 -8.32 -11.37
C TRP A 44 -16.12 -8.18 -12.09
N CYS A 45 -15.18 -9.09 -11.81
CA CYS A 45 -13.91 -9.26 -12.51
C CYS A 45 -14.03 -10.43 -13.51
N GLN A 46 -13.68 -10.20 -14.77
CA GLN A 46 -13.65 -11.22 -15.83
C GLN A 46 -12.38 -11.04 -16.66
N THR A 47 -11.38 -11.85 -16.36
CA THR A 47 -10.02 -11.73 -16.90
C THR A 47 -9.92 -12.09 -18.38
N ASP A 48 -10.80 -13.00 -18.86
CA ASP A 48 -10.79 -13.48 -20.25
C ASP A 48 -11.38 -12.50 -21.25
N LEU A 49 -12.01 -11.42 -20.78
CA LEU A 49 -12.56 -10.36 -21.65
C LEU A 49 -11.52 -9.33 -22.09
N VAL A 50 -10.31 -9.39 -21.54
CA VAL A 50 -9.23 -8.44 -21.81
C VAL A 50 -7.91 -9.16 -22.01
N SER A 51 -6.91 -8.47 -22.55
CA SER A 51 -5.58 -9.06 -22.68
C SER A 51 -4.85 -9.18 -21.33
N PRO A 52 -3.92 -10.14 -21.17
CA PRO A 52 -3.09 -10.22 -19.96
C PRO A 52 -2.37 -8.93 -19.60
N GLY A 53 -1.96 -8.13 -20.59
CA GLY A 53 -1.34 -6.83 -20.38
C GLY A 53 -2.29 -5.80 -19.76
N GLU A 54 -3.57 -5.83 -20.14
CA GLU A 54 -4.60 -4.97 -19.53
C GLU A 54 -4.89 -5.40 -18.09
N VAL A 55 -4.95 -6.72 -17.80
CA VAL A 55 -5.09 -7.23 -16.44
C VAL A 55 -3.96 -6.67 -15.56
N LYS A 56 -2.70 -6.86 -15.98
CA LYS A 56 -1.51 -6.32 -15.29
C LYS A 56 -1.66 -4.82 -15.04
N GLY A 57 -1.91 -4.05 -16.11
CA GLY A 57 -1.97 -2.60 -16.04
C GLY A 57 -3.07 -2.05 -15.13
N VAL A 58 -4.14 -2.79 -14.87
CA VAL A 58 -5.19 -2.39 -13.92
C VAL A 58 -4.85 -2.85 -12.50
N VAL A 59 -4.44 -4.11 -12.32
CA VAL A 59 -4.12 -4.68 -11.00
C VAL A 59 -2.98 -3.92 -10.34
N GLU A 60 -1.93 -3.59 -11.08
CA GLU A 60 -0.75 -2.86 -10.57
C GLU A 60 -1.04 -1.40 -10.17
N ARG A 61 -2.18 -0.83 -10.53
CA ARG A 61 -2.64 0.48 -10.03
C ARG A 61 -3.18 0.42 -8.61
N CYS A 62 -3.59 -0.77 -8.11
CA CYS A 62 -4.12 -0.90 -6.76
C CYS A 62 -3.05 -0.54 -5.72
N PRO A 63 -3.18 0.58 -4.96
CA PRO A 63 -2.10 1.04 -4.09
C PRO A 63 -1.97 0.24 -2.80
N SER A 64 -2.98 -0.57 -2.45
CA SER A 64 -3.02 -1.30 -1.18
C SER A 64 -2.55 -2.75 -1.28
N GLY A 65 -2.30 -3.27 -2.49
CA GLY A 65 -2.01 -4.69 -2.69
C GLY A 65 -3.23 -5.60 -2.57
N ALA A 66 -4.45 -5.03 -2.47
CA ALA A 66 -5.69 -5.79 -2.46
C ALA A 66 -5.95 -6.57 -3.74
N LEU A 67 -5.39 -6.13 -4.86
CA LEU A 67 -5.40 -6.84 -6.13
C LEU A 67 -4.04 -7.46 -6.40
N TYR A 68 -4.05 -8.69 -6.87
CA TYR A 68 -2.89 -9.45 -7.31
C TYR A 68 -3.28 -10.31 -8.52
N TYR A 69 -2.35 -10.65 -9.39
CA TYR A 69 -2.58 -11.54 -10.53
C TYR A 69 -1.52 -12.62 -10.64
N GLU A 70 -1.92 -13.75 -11.20
CA GLU A 70 -1.04 -14.85 -11.58
C GLU A 70 -1.23 -15.18 -13.06
N VAL A 71 -0.14 -15.16 -13.83
CA VAL A 71 -0.16 -15.53 -15.24
C VAL A 71 0.12 -17.03 -15.34
N LYS A 72 -0.75 -17.75 -16.07
CA LYS A 72 -0.62 -19.19 -16.30
C LYS A 72 0.45 -19.48 -17.36
N ASP A 73 0.78 -20.76 -17.51
CA ASP A 73 1.68 -21.28 -18.55
C ASP A 73 3.08 -20.64 -18.58
N GLY A 74 3.63 -20.32 -17.38
CA GLY A 74 4.98 -19.77 -17.25
C GLY A 74 5.08 -18.30 -17.66
N GLY A 75 3.98 -17.58 -17.72
CA GLY A 75 3.96 -16.13 -17.94
C GLY A 75 4.65 -15.36 -16.82
N GLU A 76 4.97 -14.10 -17.08
CA GLU A 76 5.62 -13.23 -16.08
C GLU A 76 4.70 -12.94 -14.91
N THR A 77 5.14 -13.29 -13.71
CA THR A 77 4.52 -12.86 -12.45
C THR A 77 4.77 -11.37 -12.21
N GLU A 78 3.99 -10.78 -11.32
CA GLU A 78 4.25 -9.40 -10.87
C GLU A 78 5.68 -9.26 -10.34
N LYS A 79 6.32 -8.14 -10.68
CA LYS A 79 7.67 -7.80 -10.21
C LYS A 79 7.59 -6.51 -9.40
N ALA A 80 8.47 -6.41 -8.41
CA ALA A 80 8.64 -5.16 -7.69
C ALA A 80 9.10 -4.04 -8.64
N ASP A 81 8.66 -2.83 -8.34
CA ASP A 81 9.19 -1.63 -9.02
C ASP A 81 10.71 -1.55 -8.83
N ALA A 82 11.40 -0.92 -9.80
CA ALA A 82 12.85 -0.76 -9.75
C ALA A 82 13.31 0.09 -8.55
N GLU A 83 12.44 0.94 -8.06
CA GLU A 83 12.66 1.83 -6.91
C GLU A 83 11.61 1.59 -5.83
N ASN A 84 12.02 1.71 -4.57
CA ASN A 84 11.07 1.71 -3.46
C ASN A 84 10.62 3.14 -3.21
N THR A 85 9.30 3.34 -3.23
CA THR A 85 8.68 4.65 -3.05
C THR A 85 7.64 4.62 -1.96
N LEU A 86 7.47 5.75 -1.27
CA LEU A 86 6.40 5.98 -0.31
C LEU A 86 5.76 7.34 -0.59
N ILE A 87 4.45 7.35 -0.77
CA ILE A 87 3.67 8.58 -0.92
C ILE A 87 2.93 8.84 0.39
N VAL A 88 3.09 10.05 0.94
CA VAL A 88 2.35 10.51 2.12
C VAL A 88 1.01 11.08 1.66
N VAL A 89 -0.04 10.26 1.63
CA VAL A 89 -1.32 10.66 1.04
C VAL A 89 -2.00 11.75 1.88
N TYR A 90 -2.53 12.77 1.22
CA TYR A 90 -3.31 13.84 1.84
C TYR A 90 -4.48 13.25 2.65
N ASN A 91 -4.55 13.53 3.96
CA ASN A 91 -5.53 12.99 4.89
C ASN A 91 -5.72 11.46 4.87
N GLY A 92 -4.78 10.73 4.30
CA GLY A 92 -4.87 9.29 4.05
C GLY A 92 -3.67 8.49 4.58
N PRO A 93 -3.48 7.27 4.11
CA PRO A 93 -2.40 6.37 4.52
C PRO A 93 -1.03 6.75 3.93
N TYR A 94 -0.04 5.89 4.16
CA TYR A 94 1.14 5.80 3.31
C TYR A 94 0.86 4.81 2.19
N TYR A 95 1.12 5.18 0.93
CA TYR A 95 1.22 4.22 -0.16
C TYR A 95 2.68 3.85 -0.37
N VAL A 96 3.01 2.60 -0.14
CA VAL A 96 4.36 2.07 -0.29
C VAL A 96 4.41 1.12 -1.49
N ARG A 97 5.41 1.28 -2.34
CA ARG A 97 5.64 0.44 -3.52
C ARG A 97 7.11 0.03 -3.58
N GLY A 98 7.38 -1.17 -4.10
CA GLY A 98 8.72 -1.70 -4.29
C GLY A 98 8.84 -3.18 -3.93
N ASN A 99 10.02 -3.62 -3.55
CA ASN A 99 10.28 -4.99 -3.08
C ASN A 99 10.06 -5.08 -1.56
N LEU A 100 8.81 -5.26 -1.15
CA LEU A 100 8.37 -5.09 0.24
C LEU A 100 8.47 -6.39 1.05
N GLU A 101 8.98 -6.26 2.26
CA GLU A 101 8.88 -7.26 3.32
C GLU A 101 8.26 -6.60 4.55
N ILE A 102 6.99 -6.88 4.78
CA ILE A 102 6.21 -6.27 5.87
C ILE A 102 6.10 -7.28 7.00
N GLU A 103 6.57 -6.91 8.20
CA GLU A 103 6.47 -7.73 9.40
C GLU A 103 5.01 -8.08 9.71
N GLY A 104 4.75 -9.38 9.95
CA GLY A 104 3.40 -9.87 10.24
C GLY A 104 2.47 -9.96 9.04
N ALA A 105 2.95 -9.71 7.82
CA ALA A 105 2.15 -9.98 6.61
C ALA A 105 1.83 -11.47 6.50
N ALA A 106 0.57 -11.79 6.25
CA ALA A 106 0.16 -13.18 6.06
C ALA A 106 0.64 -13.70 4.69
N ASP A 107 1.00 -14.98 4.63
CA ASP A 107 1.50 -15.62 3.41
C ASP A 107 0.48 -15.58 2.26
N ASP A 108 -0.80 -15.52 2.60
CA ASP A 108 -1.92 -15.46 1.65
C ASP A 108 -2.26 -14.05 1.15
N MET A 109 -1.41 -13.07 1.41
CA MET A 109 -1.51 -11.68 0.94
C MET A 109 -0.41 -11.35 -0.10
N PRO A 110 -0.39 -11.96 -1.30
CA PRO A 110 0.73 -11.83 -2.24
C PRO A 110 0.95 -10.39 -2.73
N GLY A 111 -0.10 -9.59 -2.85
CA GLY A 111 -0.02 -8.22 -3.37
C GLY A 111 0.77 -7.26 -2.47
N VAL A 112 0.85 -7.53 -1.14
CA VAL A 112 1.60 -6.66 -0.21
C VAL A 112 3.12 -6.79 -0.36
N LYS A 113 3.60 -7.75 -1.14
CA LYS A 113 5.02 -7.84 -1.52
C LYS A 113 5.46 -6.74 -2.47
N TYR A 114 4.50 -6.08 -3.10
CA TYR A 114 4.76 -5.06 -4.14
C TYR A 114 4.15 -3.70 -3.79
N ARG A 115 3.01 -3.69 -3.11
CA ARG A 115 2.24 -2.48 -2.80
C ARG A 115 1.51 -2.65 -1.47
N ALA A 116 1.52 -1.62 -0.64
CA ALA A 116 0.74 -1.61 0.59
C ALA A 116 0.24 -0.21 0.95
N ALA A 117 -0.96 -0.13 1.47
CA ALA A 117 -1.48 1.06 2.13
C ALA A 117 -1.33 0.90 3.64
N LEU A 118 -0.41 1.65 4.26
CA LEU A 118 -0.10 1.52 5.68
C LEU A 118 -0.76 2.63 6.49
N CYS A 119 -1.32 2.25 7.64
CA CYS A 119 -2.00 3.18 8.54
C CYS A 119 -1.02 4.20 9.11
N ARG A 120 -1.38 5.50 9.05
CA ARG A 120 -0.66 6.58 9.71
C ARG A 120 -1.52 7.46 10.64
N CYS A 121 -2.83 7.17 10.73
CA CYS A 121 -3.76 7.88 11.61
C CYS A 121 -3.91 7.25 13.00
N GLY A 122 -3.44 6.02 13.19
CA GLY A 122 -3.55 5.26 14.43
C GLY A 122 -4.88 4.55 14.65
N LEU A 123 -5.90 4.80 13.83
CA LEU A 123 -7.28 4.36 14.04
C LEU A 123 -7.64 3.03 13.39
N SER A 124 -6.84 2.55 12.43
CA SER A 124 -7.10 1.29 11.73
C SER A 124 -7.24 0.12 12.71
N LYS A 125 -8.22 -0.74 12.45
CA LYS A 125 -8.42 -2.02 13.14
C LYS A 125 -7.63 -3.17 12.48
N ASN A 126 -7.08 -2.92 11.28
CA ASN A 126 -6.31 -3.86 10.47
C ASN A 126 -4.82 -3.48 10.38
N LYS A 127 -4.24 -2.95 11.47
CA LYS A 127 -2.82 -2.55 11.47
C LYS A 127 -1.88 -3.71 11.13
N PRO A 128 -0.84 -3.49 10.33
CA PRO A 128 -0.32 -2.19 9.90
C PRO A 128 -1.07 -1.55 8.72
N TYR A 129 -2.00 -2.26 8.09
CA TYR A 129 -2.70 -1.80 6.90
C TYR A 129 -3.76 -0.74 7.23
N CYS A 130 -4.06 0.08 6.24
CA CYS A 130 -5.17 1.02 6.28
C CYS A 130 -6.49 0.27 6.06
N ASP A 131 -7.55 0.70 6.76
CA ASP A 131 -8.92 0.22 6.63
C ASP A 131 -9.91 1.38 6.44
N ASN A 132 -9.43 2.56 6.03
CA ASN A 132 -10.19 3.81 5.89
C ASN A 132 -10.73 4.42 7.20
N SER A 133 -10.40 3.88 8.38
CA SER A 133 -10.79 4.49 9.66
C SER A 133 -10.35 5.96 9.79
N HIS A 134 -9.38 6.42 9.01
CA HIS A 134 -8.95 7.82 8.97
C HIS A 134 -10.08 8.76 8.51
N GLU A 135 -10.99 8.32 7.64
CA GLU A 135 -12.12 9.12 7.17
C GLU A 135 -13.13 9.38 8.29
N ALA A 136 -13.61 8.29 8.94
CA ALA A 136 -14.53 8.39 10.06
C ALA A 136 -13.91 9.13 11.26
N GLY A 137 -12.60 8.91 11.49
CA GLY A 137 -11.82 9.59 12.53
C GLY A 137 -11.43 11.02 12.20
N LYS A 138 -11.78 11.53 11.01
CA LYS A 138 -11.47 12.89 10.54
C LYS A 138 -10.00 13.24 10.67
N PHE A 139 -9.13 12.27 10.37
CA PHE A 139 -7.68 12.49 10.38
C PHE A 139 -7.31 13.55 9.35
N GLN A 140 -6.55 14.55 9.79
CA GLN A 140 -6.10 15.65 8.94
C GLN A 140 -4.58 15.77 8.97
N ASP A 141 -3.99 15.65 7.79
CA ASP A 141 -2.58 15.90 7.56
C ASP A 141 -2.34 16.07 6.05
N TYR A 142 -1.74 17.17 5.68
CA TYR A 142 -1.56 17.54 4.26
C TYR A 142 -0.53 16.69 3.51
N GLY A 143 0.15 15.77 4.19
CA GLY A 143 1.20 14.96 3.58
C GLY A 143 2.46 15.76 3.25
N ALA A 144 2.67 16.88 3.93
CA ALA A 144 3.90 17.65 3.79
C ALA A 144 5.08 16.89 4.42
N VAL A 145 6.26 17.03 3.82
CA VAL A 145 7.51 16.43 4.30
C VAL A 145 8.55 17.55 4.40
N GLY A 146 9.01 17.86 5.60
CA GLY A 146 9.89 18.99 5.86
C GLY A 146 11.37 18.67 5.78
N GLU A 147 11.75 17.39 5.90
CA GLU A 147 13.14 16.94 5.87
C GLU A 147 13.52 16.40 4.48
N GLN A 148 14.81 16.42 4.13
CA GLN A 148 15.29 15.95 2.81
C GLN A 148 15.96 14.57 2.87
N GLY A 149 16.44 14.14 4.02
CA GLY A 149 17.22 12.91 4.18
C GLY A 149 18.66 13.03 3.69
N GLU A 150 19.35 11.90 3.67
CA GLU A 150 20.79 11.84 3.33
C GLU A 150 21.03 11.62 1.82
N GLY A 151 19.99 11.38 1.05
CA GLY A 151 20.07 10.94 -0.33
C GLY A 151 20.31 9.44 -0.47
N LEU A 152 20.27 8.95 -1.70
CA LEU A 152 20.53 7.55 -2.04
C LEU A 152 21.72 7.44 -3.01
N VAL A 153 22.60 6.48 -2.78
CA VAL A 153 23.66 6.10 -3.72
C VAL A 153 23.12 5.11 -4.77
N GLU A 154 22.21 4.23 -4.34
CA GLU A 154 21.54 3.23 -5.17
C GLU A 154 20.03 3.30 -4.91
N SER A 155 19.22 2.85 -5.86
CA SER A 155 17.77 2.75 -5.71
C SER A 155 17.31 1.30 -5.63
N GLY A 156 16.09 1.05 -5.15
CA GLY A 156 15.48 -0.27 -5.11
C GLY A 156 16.12 -1.23 -4.11
N GLY A 157 16.06 -2.51 -4.42
CA GLY A 157 16.41 -3.58 -3.49
C GLY A 157 15.28 -3.87 -2.49
N LYS A 158 15.54 -4.70 -1.48
CA LYS A 158 14.56 -5.06 -0.45
C LYS A 158 14.24 -3.86 0.45
N LEU A 159 12.95 -3.65 0.70
CA LEU A 159 12.45 -2.67 1.66
C LEU A 159 11.72 -3.39 2.80
N SER A 160 12.32 -3.38 3.99
CA SER A 160 11.73 -3.99 5.17
C SER A 160 10.91 -2.96 5.95
N VAL A 161 9.70 -3.37 6.35
CA VAL A 161 8.78 -2.57 7.18
C VAL A 161 8.57 -3.33 8.49
N SER A 162 9.18 -2.86 9.57
CA SER A 162 9.05 -3.45 10.91
C SER A 162 8.13 -2.61 11.80
N LEU A 163 7.44 -3.29 12.71
CA LEU A 163 6.45 -2.70 13.60
C LEU A 163 7.02 -2.56 15.02
N MET A 164 7.41 -1.35 15.42
CA MET A 164 7.80 -1.15 16.81
C MET A 164 6.57 -1.31 17.72
N PRO A 165 6.62 -2.15 18.76
CA PRO A 165 5.49 -2.30 19.68
C PRO A 165 5.03 -0.96 20.22
N ASP A 166 3.73 -0.66 20.07
CA ASP A 166 3.10 0.62 20.48
C ASP A 166 3.83 1.88 19.94
N GLY A 167 4.54 1.75 18.82
CA GLY A 167 5.45 2.75 18.29
C GLY A 167 5.33 2.97 16.78
N PRO A 168 6.37 3.55 16.15
CA PRO A 168 6.40 3.84 14.72
C PRO A 168 6.49 2.62 13.83
N LEU A 169 6.35 2.84 12.52
CA LEU A 169 6.87 1.96 11.50
C LEU A 169 8.37 2.25 11.34
N ILE A 170 9.19 1.22 11.36
CA ILE A 170 10.62 1.32 11.03
C ILE A 170 10.80 0.79 9.63
N ILE A 171 11.26 1.63 8.72
CA ILE A 171 11.51 1.26 7.35
C ILE A 171 13.01 1.21 7.11
N SER A 172 13.50 0.09 6.58
CA SER A 172 14.91 -0.14 6.28
C SER A 172 15.09 -0.62 4.84
N GLY A 173 16.01 0.00 4.14
CA GLY A 173 16.29 -0.19 2.70
C GLY A 173 16.19 1.13 1.95
N ASN A 174 16.67 1.14 0.69
CA ASN A 174 16.64 2.35 -0.13
C ASN A 174 15.19 2.81 -0.34
N LEU A 175 14.87 4.03 0.05
CA LEU A 175 13.51 4.58 -0.01
C LEU A 175 13.51 6.04 -0.45
N THR A 176 12.61 6.36 -1.38
CA THR A 176 12.25 7.72 -1.74
C THR A 176 10.85 8.04 -1.24
N ILE A 177 10.69 9.11 -0.45
CA ILE A 177 9.40 9.58 0.07
C ILE A 177 8.93 10.78 -0.75
N PHE A 178 7.70 10.68 -1.24
CA PHE A 178 6.99 11.76 -1.92
C PHE A 178 5.97 12.39 -0.96
N ALA A 179 5.99 13.71 -0.92
CA ALA A 179 4.93 14.47 -0.24
C ALA A 179 3.58 14.29 -0.94
N GLY A 180 2.50 14.61 -0.26
CA GLY A 180 1.14 14.56 -0.82
C GLY A 180 0.92 15.45 -2.06
N SER A 181 1.80 16.42 -2.29
CA SER A 181 1.85 17.25 -3.51
C SER A 181 2.49 16.55 -4.71
N GLY A 182 3.02 15.35 -4.55
CA GLY A 182 3.81 14.64 -5.57
C GLY A 182 5.28 15.05 -5.64
N ARG A 183 5.73 15.99 -4.79
CA ARG A 183 7.14 16.39 -4.74
C ARG A 183 7.98 15.27 -4.11
N GLU A 184 9.08 14.88 -4.75
CA GLU A 184 10.12 14.11 -4.09
C GLU A 184 10.67 14.92 -2.92
N ALA A 185 10.63 14.35 -1.72
CA ALA A 185 10.83 15.11 -0.51
C ALA A 185 11.96 14.60 0.38
N TRP A 186 12.12 13.30 0.46
CA TRP A 186 13.12 12.68 1.33
C TRP A 186 13.66 11.41 0.68
N GLN A 187 14.96 11.17 0.85
CA GLN A 187 15.62 9.94 0.45
C GLN A 187 16.55 9.44 1.55
N GLY A 188 16.60 8.13 1.75
CA GLY A 188 17.49 7.51 2.73
C GLY A 188 17.23 6.02 2.88
N THR A 189 17.95 5.41 3.82
CA THR A 189 17.94 3.95 4.00
C THR A 189 17.27 3.48 5.29
N ASN A 190 17.07 4.39 6.25
CA ASN A 190 16.43 4.08 7.52
C ASN A 190 15.57 5.25 7.97
N VAL A 191 14.31 4.98 8.30
CA VAL A 191 13.40 6.02 8.78
C VAL A 191 12.35 5.45 9.73
N ALA A 192 12.01 6.21 10.78
CA ALA A 192 10.89 5.92 11.66
C ALA A 192 9.69 6.80 11.28
N LEU A 193 8.61 6.19 10.82
CA LEU A 193 7.40 6.88 10.38
C LEU A 193 6.29 6.82 11.43
N CYS A 194 5.59 7.92 11.58
CA CYS A 194 4.46 8.04 12.49
C CYS A 194 3.34 7.07 12.11
N ARG A 195 2.95 6.20 13.05
CA ARG A 195 1.84 5.26 12.92
C ARG A 195 0.64 5.64 13.79
N CYS A 196 0.86 6.46 14.81
CA CYS A 196 -0.15 6.85 15.81
C CYS A 196 -1.02 8.06 15.41
N GLY A 197 -0.62 8.83 14.41
CA GLY A 197 -1.29 10.05 13.97
C GLY A 197 -1.01 11.29 14.81
N ALA A 198 -0.32 11.18 15.97
CA ALA A 198 -0.12 12.27 16.91
C ALA A 198 1.18 13.07 16.71
N SER A 199 2.14 12.58 15.91
CA SER A 199 3.40 13.29 15.68
C SER A 199 3.18 14.72 15.19
N ALA A 200 3.93 15.67 15.71
CA ALA A 200 4.00 17.06 15.23
C ALA A 200 4.94 17.20 14.02
N ASN A 201 5.82 16.19 13.78
CA ASN A 201 6.80 16.17 12.68
C ASN A 201 6.42 15.14 11.59
N LYS A 202 5.12 14.99 11.28
CA LYS A 202 4.71 14.03 10.24
C LYS A 202 5.40 14.27 8.89
N PRO A 203 5.80 13.22 8.18
CA PRO A 203 5.49 11.80 8.39
C PRO A 203 6.38 11.11 9.43
N PHE A 204 7.40 11.77 9.95
CA PHE A 204 8.38 11.17 10.86
C PHE A 204 7.82 10.99 12.27
N CYS A 205 8.36 10.01 12.99
CA CYS A 205 8.04 9.81 14.40
C CYS A 205 8.83 10.79 15.28
N ASP A 206 8.13 11.44 16.19
CA ASP A 206 8.72 12.34 17.20
C ASP A 206 8.57 11.83 18.64
N GLY A 207 8.10 10.57 18.82
CA GLY A 207 7.85 9.97 20.13
C GLY A 207 6.48 10.26 20.73
N SER A 208 5.64 11.09 20.09
CA SER A 208 4.29 11.43 20.59
C SER A 208 3.36 10.23 20.80
N HIS A 209 3.65 9.08 20.18
CA HIS A 209 2.90 7.84 20.39
C HIS A 209 2.82 7.45 21.87
N THR A 210 3.86 7.69 22.64
CA THR A 210 3.90 7.38 24.09
C THR A 210 2.90 8.23 24.86
N ALA A 211 2.91 9.56 24.67
CA ALA A 211 1.99 10.48 25.33
C ALA A 211 0.53 10.28 24.85
N ALA A 212 0.34 9.90 23.58
CA ALA A 212 -0.97 9.59 23.01
C ALA A 212 -1.54 8.24 23.48
N GLY A 213 -0.77 7.42 24.20
CA GLY A 213 -1.21 6.07 24.63
C GLY A 213 -1.49 5.13 23.47
N PHE A 214 -0.80 5.31 22.34
CA PHE A 214 -1.01 4.52 21.14
C PHE A 214 -0.76 3.02 21.41
N LYS A 215 -1.63 2.18 20.86
CA LYS A 215 -1.54 0.72 20.86
C LYS A 215 -1.60 0.19 19.42
N GLY A 216 -0.63 -0.70 19.06
CA GLY A 216 -0.59 -1.25 17.71
C GLY A 216 0.60 -2.12 17.39
#